data_64c6af5499edfee9b9dff65c361ec605
#
_entry.id   64c6af5499edfee9b9dff65c361ec605
#
_cell.length_a   1.000
_cell.length_b   1.000
_cell.length_c   1.000
_cell.angle_alpha   90.00
_cell.angle_beta   90.00
_cell.angle_gamma   90.00
#
_symmetry.space_group_name_H-M   'P 1'
#
loop_
_entity.id
_entity.type
_entity.pdbx_description
1 polymer ?
#
loop_
_entity_poly.entity_id
_entity_poly.type
_entity_poly.pdbx_seq_one_letter_code
_entity_poly.pdbx_strand_id
1 'polypeptide(L)'
;MNILIFDTETTSLEKPFCYNIGYVIADTETEEILIKRDFVVEQVWHNPMLFTTAYYADKREIYITSMRKRSTKMDKFGYICQQMIRDIKAFDIVGAYAYNSPFDEKVFNFNCDWFKCNNPFDTIPVYDIRGYAHNFICNTEEYKVFCDNYERFTDSGNYSSTAETVYQFISEDIDFIEEHTALADSEIETEILFETLKRGATINNNYAIMRSIKREIIKEFTVKLNNEIVYNTECNSIRFMKSKNIIILKG
;
A
#
# COMPACT_ATOMS: atom_id res chain seq x y z
N MET A 1 18.54 9.15 -5.21
CA MET A 1 17.49 10.09 -5.73
C MET A 1 16.35 10.15 -4.73
N ASN A 2 15.84 11.37 -4.45
CA ASN A 2 14.80 11.53 -3.45
C ASN A 2 13.40 11.42 -4.08
N ILE A 3 12.54 10.68 -3.38
CA ILE A 3 11.13 10.47 -3.73
C ILE A 3 10.24 10.82 -2.55
N LEU A 4 8.97 11.06 -2.84
CA LEU A 4 7.94 11.29 -1.84
C LEU A 4 6.90 10.15 -1.91
N ILE A 5 6.67 9.46 -0.82
CA ILE A 5 5.62 8.44 -0.69
C ILE A 5 4.53 9.04 0.18
N PHE A 6 3.26 8.93 -0.22
CA PHE A 6 2.15 9.57 0.49
C PHE A 6 0.88 8.74 0.46
N ASP A 7 0.09 8.91 1.49
CA ASP A 7 -1.24 8.34 1.62
C ASP A 7 -2.23 9.36 2.19
N THR A 8 -3.53 9.13 1.97
CA THR A 8 -4.61 10.00 2.44
C THR A 8 -5.77 9.23 3.04
N GLU A 9 -6.23 9.68 4.20
CA GLU A 9 -7.47 9.19 4.81
C GLU A 9 -8.64 10.13 4.56
N THR A 10 -9.79 9.58 4.17
CA THR A 10 -10.93 10.35 3.71
C THR A 10 -12.23 10.00 4.40
N THR A 11 -13.19 10.94 4.36
CA THR A 11 -14.50 10.74 4.96
C THR A 11 -15.42 9.84 4.14
N SER A 12 -15.22 9.76 2.82
CA SER A 12 -16.02 8.90 1.93
C SER A 12 -15.36 8.75 0.56
N LEU A 13 -15.76 7.75 -0.22
CA LEU A 13 -15.26 7.53 -1.58
C LEU A 13 -15.85 8.49 -2.63
N GLU A 14 -17.08 8.97 -2.41
CA GLU A 14 -17.78 9.85 -3.37
C GLU A 14 -17.30 11.29 -3.26
N LYS A 15 -17.33 11.84 -2.05
CA LYS A 15 -16.85 13.19 -1.70
C LYS A 15 -15.68 13.04 -0.72
N PRO A 16 -14.50 12.76 -1.24
CA PRO A 16 -13.38 12.35 -0.39
C PRO A 16 -12.74 13.56 0.30
N PHE A 17 -13.45 14.13 1.29
CA PHE A 17 -12.84 15.11 2.17
C PHE A 17 -11.71 14.46 2.95
N CYS A 18 -10.50 14.92 2.71
CA CYS A 18 -9.30 14.42 3.35
C CYS A 18 -9.23 14.91 4.80
N TYR A 19 -9.09 13.99 5.76
CA TYR A 19 -8.91 14.35 7.17
C TYR A 19 -7.53 14.06 7.71
N ASN A 20 -6.76 13.16 7.05
CA ASN A 20 -5.38 12.88 7.41
C ASN A 20 -4.53 12.77 6.14
N ILE A 21 -3.32 13.29 6.18
CA ILE A 21 -2.32 13.21 5.13
C ILE A 21 -1.01 12.80 5.78
N GLY A 22 -0.45 11.68 5.36
CA GLY A 22 0.86 11.22 5.73
C GLY A 22 1.80 11.23 4.54
N TYR A 23 3.07 11.53 4.74
CA TYR A 23 4.08 11.30 3.73
C TYR A 23 5.48 11.09 4.29
N VAL A 24 6.24 10.35 3.52
CA VAL A 24 7.64 10.02 3.75
C VAL A 24 8.46 10.60 2.59
N ILE A 25 9.60 11.20 2.87
CA ILE A 25 10.62 11.50 1.88
C ILE A 25 11.78 10.56 2.12
N ALA A 26 12.21 9.86 1.09
CA ALA A 26 13.25 8.85 1.16
C ALA A 26 14.24 8.96 0.01
N ASP A 27 15.50 8.58 0.26
CA ASP A 27 16.51 8.40 -0.78
C ASP A 27 16.50 6.96 -1.28
N THR A 28 16.32 6.77 -2.59
CA THR A 28 16.23 5.43 -3.22
C THR A 28 17.56 4.70 -3.33
N GLU A 29 18.70 5.38 -3.16
CA GLU A 29 20.02 4.76 -3.26
C GLU A 29 20.50 4.25 -1.90
N THR A 30 20.21 5.00 -0.84
CA THR A 30 20.60 4.64 0.53
C THR A 30 19.47 3.96 1.32
N GLU A 31 18.25 3.99 0.81
CA GLU A 31 17.01 3.58 1.50
C GLU A 31 16.78 4.37 2.80
N GLU A 32 17.40 5.52 2.96
CA GLU A 32 17.27 6.36 4.14
C GLU A 32 15.97 7.16 4.11
N ILE A 33 15.25 7.14 5.22
CA ILE A 33 14.10 8.02 5.43
C ILE A 33 14.61 9.39 5.88
N LEU A 34 14.44 10.40 5.04
CA LEU A 34 14.91 11.76 5.28
C LEU A 34 13.90 12.57 6.09
N ILE A 35 12.61 12.40 5.81
CA ILE A 35 11.50 13.10 6.50
C ILE A 35 10.29 12.19 6.63
N LYS A 36 9.59 12.34 7.75
CA LYS A 36 8.23 11.84 7.98
C LYS A 36 7.33 13.01 8.36
N ARG A 37 6.16 13.08 7.78
CA ARG A 37 5.15 14.10 8.09
C ARG A 37 3.79 13.46 8.25
N ASP A 38 3.09 13.89 9.27
CA ASP A 38 1.71 13.49 9.53
C ASP A 38 0.86 14.71 9.87
N PHE A 39 -0.25 14.88 9.15
CA PHE A 39 -1.13 16.04 9.28
C PHE A 39 -2.58 15.63 9.40
N VAL A 40 -3.27 16.22 10.36
CA VAL A 40 -4.73 16.25 10.43
C VAL A 40 -5.26 17.53 9.80
N VAL A 41 -6.23 17.41 8.91
CA VAL A 41 -6.84 18.54 8.20
C VAL A 41 -7.85 19.23 9.10
N GLU A 42 -7.53 20.44 9.58
CA GLU A 42 -8.31 21.22 10.55
C GLU A 42 -9.78 21.39 10.13
N GLN A 43 -10.05 21.75 8.86
CA GLN A 43 -11.39 22.04 8.38
C GLN A 43 -12.31 20.83 8.39
N VAL A 44 -11.79 19.63 8.18
CA VAL A 44 -12.55 18.38 8.21
C VAL A 44 -12.65 17.86 9.63
N TRP A 45 -11.56 17.92 10.40
CA TRP A 45 -11.51 17.48 11.79
C TRP A 45 -12.53 18.21 12.69
N HIS A 46 -12.64 19.52 12.53
CA HIS A 46 -13.58 20.33 13.31
C HIS A 46 -15.00 20.33 12.76
N ASN A 47 -15.27 19.60 11.68
CA ASN A 47 -16.62 19.42 11.16
C ASN A 47 -17.18 18.05 11.60
N PRO A 48 -17.98 17.98 12.68
CA PRO A 48 -18.49 16.71 13.20
C PRO A 48 -19.31 15.93 12.18
N MET A 49 -20.03 16.64 11.30
CA MET A 49 -20.88 15.99 10.29
C MET A 49 -20.04 15.28 9.21
N LEU A 50 -18.88 15.81 8.87
CA LEU A 50 -17.98 15.16 7.91
C LEU A 50 -17.22 14.03 8.59
N PHE A 51 -16.65 14.27 9.76
CA PHE A 51 -15.77 13.31 10.41
C PHE A 51 -16.51 12.07 10.93
N THR A 52 -17.73 12.21 11.48
CA THR A 52 -18.50 11.08 11.99
C THR A 52 -18.97 10.10 10.90
N THR A 53 -18.94 10.52 9.64
CA THR A 53 -19.25 9.66 8.49
C THR A 53 -18.00 8.96 7.92
N ALA A 54 -16.82 9.26 8.43
CA ALA A 54 -15.59 8.62 8.00
C ALA A 54 -15.58 7.13 8.36
N TYR A 55 -15.08 6.29 7.45
CA TYR A 55 -15.03 4.86 7.66
C TYR A 55 -14.20 4.49 8.91
N TYR A 56 -13.13 5.23 9.16
CA TYR A 56 -12.25 5.06 10.32
C TYR A 56 -12.47 6.13 11.40
N ALA A 57 -13.73 6.58 11.62
CA ALA A 57 -14.04 7.57 12.63
C ALA A 57 -13.70 7.12 14.07
N ASP A 58 -13.66 5.83 14.33
CA ASP A 58 -13.25 5.20 15.59
C ASP A 58 -11.76 5.43 15.92
N LYS A 59 -10.91 5.68 14.91
CA LYS A 59 -9.46 5.97 15.08
C LYS A 59 -9.17 7.38 15.58
N ARG A 60 -10.20 8.19 15.84
CA ARG A 60 -10.03 9.56 16.32
C ARG A 60 -9.11 9.71 17.53
N GLU A 61 -9.14 8.75 18.45
CA GLU A 61 -8.30 8.77 19.66
C GLU A 61 -6.80 8.59 19.34
N ILE A 62 -6.45 7.88 18.25
CA ILE A 62 -5.08 7.74 17.77
C ILE A 62 -4.55 9.12 17.39
N TYR A 63 -5.29 9.87 16.58
CA TYR A 63 -4.91 11.22 16.16
C TYR A 63 -4.83 12.22 17.32
N ILE A 64 -5.77 12.16 18.29
CA ILE A 64 -5.70 13.00 19.49
C ILE A 64 -4.43 12.70 20.28
N THR A 65 -4.07 11.43 20.42
CA THR A 65 -2.87 11.02 21.15
C THR A 65 -1.61 11.45 20.41
N SER A 66 -1.52 11.26 19.11
CA SER A 66 -0.36 11.63 18.29
C SER A 66 -0.16 13.15 18.22
N MET A 67 -1.25 13.93 18.14
CA MET A 67 -1.18 15.40 18.26
C MET A 67 -0.67 15.85 19.63
N ARG A 68 -1.10 15.21 20.73
CA ARG A 68 -0.58 15.50 22.06
C ARG A 68 0.92 15.19 22.17
N LYS A 69 1.38 14.13 21.52
CA LYS A 69 2.80 13.76 21.43
C LYS A 69 3.59 14.62 20.42
N ARG A 70 2.92 15.47 19.66
CA ARG A 70 3.48 16.31 18.59
C ARG A 70 4.08 15.51 17.42
N SER A 71 3.68 14.26 17.24
CA SER A 71 4.04 13.46 16.08
C SER A 71 3.12 13.78 14.89
N THR A 72 1.88 14.15 15.14
CA THR A 72 0.91 14.63 14.13
C THR A 72 0.64 16.11 14.31
N LYS A 73 0.61 16.87 13.25
CA LYS A 73 0.31 18.30 13.26
C LYS A 73 -1.07 18.56 12.67
N MET A 74 -1.89 19.39 13.33
CA MET A 74 -3.13 19.88 12.74
C MET A 74 -2.85 21.18 11.98
N ASP A 75 -3.32 21.25 10.72
CA ASP A 75 -3.21 22.45 9.91
C ASP A 75 -4.34 22.50 8.85
N LYS A 76 -4.52 23.66 8.21
CA LYS A 76 -5.44 23.83 7.10
C LYS A 76 -4.91 23.12 5.86
N PHE A 77 -5.78 22.50 5.07
CA PHE A 77 -5.41 21.74 3.87
C PHE A 77 -4.46 22.51 2.94
N GLY A 78 -4.76 23.78 2.66
CA GLY A 78 -3.90 24.62 1.80
C GLY A 78 -2.50 24.89 2.39
N TYR A 79 -2.34 24.94 3.71
CA TYR A 79 -1.02 25.07 4.33
C TYR A 79 -0.25 23.75 4.31
N ILE A 80 -0.95 22.61 4.42
CA ILE A 80 -0.36 21.29 4.24
C ILE A 80 0.17 21.16 2.81
N CYS A 81 -0.63 21.49 1.79
CA CYS A 81 -0.18 21.51 0.39
C CYS A 81 1.04 22.42 0.18
N GLN A 82 1.05 23.61 0.79
CA GLN A 82 2.21 24.50 0.72
C GLN A 82 3.46 23.91 1.40
N GLN A 83 3.29 23.16 2.50
CA GLN A 83 4.40 22.43 3.13
C GLN A 83 4.94 21.35 2.20
N MET A 84 4.07 20.55 1.59
CA MET A 84 4.47 19.54 0.61
C MET A 84 5.23 20.15 -0.57
N ILE A 85 4.74 21.27 -1.15
CA ILE A 85 5.43 21.99 -2.23
C ILE A 85 6.82 22.49 -1.80
N ARG A 86 6.97 22.96 -0.55
CA ARG A 86 8.28 23.36 0.00
C ARG A 86 9.21 22.17 0.13
N ASP A 87 8.72 21.05 0.67
CA ASP A 87 9.52 19.85 0.87
C ASP A 87 9.91 19.22 -0.49
N ILE A 88 9.00 19.18 -1.47
CA ILE A 88 9.28 18.73 -2.84
C ILE A 88 10.47 19.51 -3.43
N LYS A 89 10.48 20.84 -3.26
CA LYS A 89 11.57 21.68 -3.75
C LYS A 89 12.85 21.57 -2.94
N ALA A 90 12.73 21.48 -1.61
CA ALA A 90 13.90 21.45 -0.72
C ALA A 90 14.69 20.16 -0.82
N PHE A 91 14.04 19.06 -1.15
CA PHE A 91 14.64 17.74 -1.29
C PHE A 91 14.83 17.30 -2.75
N ASP A 92 14.59 18.17 -3.71
CA ASP A 92 14.71 17.87 -5.15
C ASP A 92 13.97 16.57 -5.53
N ILE A 93 12.70 16.47 -5.12
CA ILE A 93 11.88 15.26 -5.33
C ILE A 93 11.62 15.05 -6.81
N VAL A 94 11.94 13.87 -7.32
CA VAL A 94 11.81 13.50 -8.74
C VAL A 94 10.48 12.83 -9.08
N GLY A 95 9.73 12.37 -8.09
CA GLY A 95 8.41 11.75 -8.27
C GLY A 95 7.72 11.49 -6.94
N ALA A 96 6.40 11.47 -6.96
CA ALA A 96 5.55 11.08 -5.84
C ALA A 96 4.98 9.68 -6.08
N TYR A 97 4.74 8.93 -5.01
CA TYR A 97 4.32 7.54 -5.05
C TYR A 97 3.22 7.28 -4.02
N ALA A 98 2.21 6.49 -4.38
CA ALA A 98 1.17 6.02 -3.47
C ALA A 98 0.68 4.63 -3.89
N TYR A 99 0.17 3.84 -2.96
CA TYR A 99 -0.43 2.55 -3.30
C TYR A 99 -1.86 2.75 -3.78
N ASN A 100 -2.14 2.43 -5.05
CA ASN A 100 -3.38 2.79 -5.75
C ASN A 100 -3.53 4.31 -5.92
N SER A 101 -2.45 4.96 -6.39
CA SER A 101 -2.33 6.43 -6.54
C SER A 101 -3.51 7.14 -7.22
N PRO A 102 -4.27 6.54 -8.17
CA PRO A 102 -5.43 7.22 -8.74
C PRO A 102 -6.48 7.65 -7.71
N PHE A 103 -6.57 6.93 -6.58
CA PHE A 103 -7.46 7.34 -5.50
C PHE A 103 -6.95 8.60 -4.80
N ASP A 104 -5.69 8.62 -4.39
CA ASP A 104 -5.09 9.75 -3.68
C ASP A 104 -5.00 11.00 -4.57
N GLU A 105 -4.69 10.83 -5.86
CA GLU A 105 -4.74 11.92 -6.83
C GLU A 105 -6.16 12.53 -6.93
N LYS A 106 -7.21 11.68 -6.94
CA LYS A 106 -8.61 12.14 -6.88
C LYS A 106 -8.88 12.91 -5.59
N VAL A 107 -8.36 12.43 -4.46
CA VAL A 107 -8.49 13.09 -3.15
C VAL A 107 -7.85 14.48 -3.18
N PHE A 108 -6.60 14.59 -3.64
CA PHE A 108 -5.91 15.88 -3.73
C PHE A 108 -6.63 16.83 -4.68
N ASN A 109 -7.01 16.40 -5.89
CA ASN A 109 -7.73 17.21 -6.86
C ASN A 109 -9.04 17.75 -6.28
N PHE A 110 -9.85 16.88 -5.64
CA PHE A 110 -11.11 17.27 -5.03
C PHE A 110 -10.92 18.32 -3.91
N ASN A 111 -9.95 18.08 -3.01
CA ASN A 111 -9.74 18.98 -1.87
C ASN A 111 -9.05 20.29 -2.28
N CYS A 112 -8.13 20.26 -3.25
CA CYS A 112 -7.53 21.49 -3.81
C CYS A 112 -8.58 22.37 -4.47
N ASP A 113 -9.49 21.78 -5.25
CA ASP A 113 -10.61 22.50 -5.85
C ASP A 113 -11.57 23.07 -4.79
N TRP A 114 -11.87 22.30 -3.75
CA TRP A 114 -12.77 22.70 -2.69
C TRP A 114 -12.19 23.83 -1.84
N PHE A 115 -10.95 23.69 -1.39
CA PHE A 115 -10.26 24.66 -0.53
C PHE A 115 -9.53 25.77 -1.28
N LYS A 116 -9.56 25.76 -2.62
CA LYS A 116 -8.95 26.77 -3.50
C LYS A 116 -7.46 26.95 -3.24
N CYS A 117 -6.71 25.87 -3.31
CA CYS A 117 -5.26 25.85 -3.16
C CYS A 117 -4.58 25.09 -4.30
N ASN A 118 -3.27 25.26 -4.45
CA ASN A 118 -2.49 24.55 -5.47
C ASN A 118 -2.30 23.09 -5.07
N ASN A 119 -2.38 22.20 -6.06
CA ASN A 119 -2.06 20.79 -5.86
C ASN A 119 -0.53 20.62 -5.79
N PRO A 120 0.03 19.97 -4.77
CA PRO A 120 1.48 19.76 -4.67
C PRO A 120 2.06 18.90 -5.80
N PHE A 121 1.23 18.12 -6.47
CA PHE A 121 1.65 17.21 -7.55
C PHE A 121 1.54 17.79 -8.96
N ASP A 122 1.14 19.05 -9.11
CA ASP A 122 1.05 19.70 -10.45
C ASP A 122 2.41 19.77 -11.18
N THR A 123 3.52 19.67 -10.45
CA THR A 123 4.87 19.88 -11.00
C THR A 123 5.75 18.63 -11.00
N ILE A 124 5.29 17.53 -10.43
CA ILE A 124 6.00 16.25 -10.39
C ILE A 124 5.06 15.11 -10.77
N PRO A 125 5.58 14.05 -11.42
CA PRO A 125 4.76 12.88 -11.75
C PRO A 125 4.37 12.10 -10.49
N VAL A 126 3.20 11.46 -10.56
CA VAL A 126 2.73 10.51 -9.55
C VAL A 126 2.76 9.10 -10.14
N TYR A 127 3.24 8.14 -9.36
CA TYR A 127 3.40 6.73 -9.75
C TYR A 127 2.65 5.82 -8.78
N ASP A 128 2.12 4.71 -9.30
CA ASP A 128 1.35 3.77 -8.50
C ASP A 128 2.21 2.60 -8.01
N ILE A 129 2.49 2.56 -6.69
CA ILE A 129 3.26 1.50 -6.05
C ILE A 129 2.61 0.13 -6.27
N ARG A 130 1.29 0.06 -6.39
CA ARG A 130 0.60 -1.19 -6.71
C ARG A 130 1.05 -1.81 -8.03
N GLY A 131 1.36 -0.96 -9.04
CA GLY A 131 1.93 -1.44 -10.30
C GLY A 131 3.32 -2.07 -10.10
N TYR A 132 4.16 -1.46 -9.27
CA TYR A 132 5.45 -2.02 -8.87
C TYR A 132 5.27 -3.36 -8.15
N ALA A 133 4.44 -3.40 -7.11
CA ALA A 133 4.18 -4.61 -6.34
C ALA A 133 3.65 -5.75 -7.22
N HIS A 134 2.71 -5.49 -8.13
CA HIS A 134 2.17 -6.49 -9.05
C HIS A 134 3.25 -7.14 -9.91
N ASN A 135 4.17 -6.35 -10.46
CA ASN A 135 5.15 -6.85 -11.42
C ASN A 135 6.36 -7.52 -10.76
N PHE A 136 6.76 -7.09 -9.57
CA PHE A 136 8.00 -7.53 -8.95
C PHE A 136 7.81 -8.39 -7.69
N ILE A 137 6.60 -8.39 -7.10
CA ILE A 137 6.29 -9.19 -5.89
C ILE A 137 5.12 -10.13 -6.16
N CYS A 138 3.92 -9.60 -6.39
CA CYS A 138 2.69 -10.39 -6.37
C CYS A 138 2.60 -11.46 -7.48
N ASN A 139 3.29 -11.26 -8.61
CA ASN A 139 3.31 -12.22 -9.72
C ASN A 139 4.38 -13.31 -9.58
N THR A 140 5.16 -13.29 -8.51
CA THR A 140 6.17 -14.32 -8.24
C THR A 140 5.55 -15.59 -7.67
N GLU A 141 6.19 -16.74 -7.88
CA GLU A 141 5.71 -18.00 -7.32
C GLU A 141 5.79 -18.03 -5.79
N GLU A 142 6.82 -17.37 -5.20
CA GLU A 142 6.95 -17.27 -3.74
C GLU A 142 5.76 -16.55 -3.12
N TYR A 143 5.31 -15.44 -3.72
CA TYR A 143 4.14 -14.71 -3.24
C TYR A 143 2.85 -15.50 -3.37
N LYS A 144 2.67 -16.21 -4.47
CA LYS A 144 1.49 -17.08 -4.67
C LYS A 144 1.44 -18.21 -3.64
N VAL A 145 2.59 -18.84 -3.37
CA VAL A 145 2.72 -19.86 -2.32
C VAL A 145 2.42 -19.28 -0.93
N PHE A 146 2.90 -18.07 -0.64
CA PHE A 146 2.55 -17.37 0.59
C PHE A 146 1.03 -17.15 0.69
N CYS A 147 0.38 -16.63 -0.35
CA CYS A 147 -1.06 -16.42 -0.36
C CYS A 147 -1.85 -17.73 -0.21
N ASP A 148 -1.40 -18.83 -0.83
CA ASP A 148 -2.03 -20.14 -0.67
C ASP A 148 -1.89 -20.69 0.76
N ASN A 149 -0.71 -20.49 1.40
CA ASN A 149 -0.45 -20.96 2.75
C ASN A 149 -1.24 -20.22 3.83
N TYR A 150 -1.47 -18.91 3.62
CA TYR A 150 -2.10 -18.03 4.61
C TYR A 150 -3.49 -17.55 4.19
N GLU A 151 -4.06 -18.17 3.15
CA GLU A 151 -5.42 -17.90 2.65
C GLU A 151 -5.65 -16.40 2.30
N ARG A 152 -4.61 -15.76 1.70
CA ARG A 152 -4.67 -14.35 1.31
C ARG A 152 -5.30 -14.18 -0.07
N PHE A 153 -6.64 -14.19 -0.11
CA PHE A 153 -7.42 -14.11 -1.34
C PHE A 153 -8.40 -12.95 -1.31
N THR A 154 -8.73 -12.44 -2.49
CA THR A 154 -9.85 -11.54 -2.68
C THR A 154 -11.18 -12.29 -2.60
N ASP A 155 -12.32 -11.59 -2.44
CA ASP A 155 -13.66 -12.18 -2.45
C ASP A 155 -13.95 -12.99 -3.74
N SER A 156 -13.30 -12.65 -4.84
CA SER A 156 -13.39 -13.36 -6.12
C SER A 156 -12.45 -14.57 -6.23
N GLY A 157 -11.72 -14.91 -5.17
CA GLY A 157 -10.82 -16.05 -5.08
C GLY A 157 -9.48 -15.87 -5.81
N ASN A 158 -9.11 -14.66 -6.19
CA ASN A 158 -7.78 -14.36 -6.73
C ASN A 158 -6.79 -14.06 -5.60
N TYR A 159 -5.49 -14.11 -5.88
CA TYR A 159 -4.49 -13.70 -4.90
C TYR A 159 -4.67 -12.23 -4.51
N SER A 160 -4.63 -11.94 -3.21
CA SER A 160 -4.69 -10.57 -2.70
C SER A 160 -3.48 -9.78 -3.19
N SER A 161 -3.64 -8.48 -3.36
CA SER A 161 -2.58 -7.53 -3.68
C SER A 161 -2.82 -6.20 -2.96
N THR A 162 -3.40 -6.26 -1.76
CA THR A 162 -3.49 -5.10 -0.87
C THR A 162 -2.11 -4.77 -0.31
N ALA A 163 -1.88 -3.52 0.10
CA ALA A 163 -0.62 -3.12 0.72
C ALA A 163 -0.32 -3.99 1.95
N GLU A 164 -1.32 -4.22 2.81
CA GLU A 164 -1.20 -5.11 3.97
C GLU A 164 -0.70 -6.51 3.61
N THR A 165 -1.33 -7.18 2.61
CA THR A 165 -0.92 -8.54 2.23
C THR A 165 0.50 -8.56 1.65
N VAL A 166 0.85 -7.55 0.85
CA VAL A 166 2.21 -7.44 0.29
C VAL A 166 3.22 -7.19 1.39
N TYR A 167 2.89 -6.33 2.34
CA TYR A 167 3.76 -6.05 3.49
C TYR A 167 3.94 -7.26 4.40
N GLN A 168 2.86 -8.02 4.70
CA GLN A 168 2.96 -9.29 5.42
C GLN A 168 3.94 -10.27 4.76
N PHE A 169 3.96 -10.30 3.43
CA PHE A 169 4.89 -11.16 2.68
C PHE A 169 6.35 -10.69 2.79
N ILE A 170 6.62 -9.40 2.62
CA ILE A 170 8.00 -8.89 2.59
C ILE A 170 8.62 -8.79 3.98
N SER A 171 7.82 -8.52 5.00
CA SER A 171 8.24 -8.44 6.40
C SER A 171 8.32 -9.81 7.10
N GLU A 172 7.76 -10.85 6.48
CA GLU A 172 7.56 -12.17 7.08
C GLU A 172 6.68 -12.15 8.35
N ASP A 173 5.96 -11.05 8.58
CA ASP A 173 5.01 -10.88 9.70
C ASP A 173 3.58 -11.12 9.22
N ILE A 174 3.11 -12.37 9.35
CA ILE A 174 1.77 -12.78 8.91
C ILE A 174 0.63 -12.22 9.75
N ASP A 175 0.93 -11.76 10.96
CA ASP A 175 -0.04 -11.20 11.90
C ASP A 175 -0.09 -9.67 11.83
N PHE A 176 0.73 -9.07 10.95
CA PHE A 176 0.69 -7.63 10.72
C PHE A 176 -0.70 -7.18 10.30
N ILE A 177 -1.19 -6.13 10.92
CA ILE A 177 -2.45 -5.46 10.59
C ILE A 177 -2.15 -3.99 10.32
N GLU A 178 -2.58 -3.52 9.16
CA GLU A 178 -2.44 -2.13 8.75
C GLU A 178 -3.16 -1.20 9.74
N GLU A 179 -2.47 -0.14 10.16
CA GLU A 179 -3.02 0.80 11.14
C GLU A 179 -4.11 1.68 10.52
N HIS A 180 -4.08 1.86 9.21
CA HIS A 180 -4.93 2.78 8.44
C HIS A 180 -4.84 4.20 8.99
N THR A 181 -3.64 4.69 9.11
CA THR A 181 -3.33 6.09 9.30
C THR A 181 -2.35 6.50 8.21
N ALA A 182 -2.56 7.65 7.58
CA ALA A 182 -1.87 8.01 6.36
C ALA A 182 -0.33 7.96 6.47
N LEU A 183 0.25 8.28 7.64
CA LEU A 183 1.71 8.15 7.79
C LEU A 183 2.14 6.69 7.94
N ALA A 184 1.44 5.88 8.73
CA ALA A 184 1.81 4.47 8.90
C ALA A 184 1.69 3.72 7.56
N ASP A 185 0.65 4.03 6.79
CA ASP A 185 0.45 3.44 5.47
C ASP A 185 1.54 3.89 4.48
N SER A 186 1.91 5.19 4.47
CA SER A 186 3.07 5.67 3.69
C SER A 186 4.40 5.00 4.08
N GLU A 187 4.58 4.61 5.34
CA GLU A 187 5.78 3.91 5.80
C GLU A 187 5.88 2.50 5.24
N ILE A 188 4.81 1.70 5.34
CA ILE A 188 4.78 0.33 4.76
C ILE A 188 4.88 0.37 3.23
N GLU A 189 4.25 1.35 2.59
CA GLU A 189 4.34 1.56 1.14
C GLU A 189 5.77 1.90 0.69
N THR A 190 6.52 2.64 1.53
CA THR A 190 7.94 2.90 1.29
C THR A 190 8.74 1.61 1.29
N GLU A 191 8.51 0.72 2.25
CA GLU A 191 9.19 -0.58 2.32
C GLU A 191 8.81 -1.47 1.14
N ILE A 192 7.54 -1.50 0.74
CA ILE A 192 7.08 -2.21 -0.45
C ILE A 192 7.80 -1.70 -1.70
N LEU A 193 7.87 -0.39 -1.89
CA LEU A 193 8.57 0.19 -3.04
C LEU A 193 10.05 -0.19 -3.05
N PHE A 194 10.75 -0.07 -1.92
CA PHE A 194 12.15 -0.44 -1.81
C PHE A 194 12.37 -1.92 -2.12
N GLU A 195 11.51 -2.81 -1.65
CA GLU A 195 11.61 -4.24 -1.99
C GLU A 195 11.43 -4.47 -3.50
N THR A 196 10.53 -3.73 -4.17
CA THR A 196 10.41 -3.83 -5.64
C THR A 196 11.67 -3.36 -6.37
N LEU A 197 12.32 -2.29 -5.86
CA LEU A 197 13.59 -1.80 -6.43
C LEU A 197 14.72 -2.84 -6.28
N LYS A 198 14.83 -3.50 -5.12
CA LYS A 198 15.76 -4.63 -4.90
C LYS A 198 15.52 -5.79 -5.88
N ARG A 199 14.26 -6.01 -6.27
CA ARG A 199 13.86 -7.03 -7.25
C ARG A 199 14.02 -6.58 -8.70
N GLY A 200 14.59 -5.40 -8.95
CA GLY A 200 14.95 -4.90 -10.29
C GLY A 200 13.95 -3.94 -10.91
N ALA A 201 12.98 -3.41 -10.15
CA ALA A 201 12.18 -2.31 -10.62
C ALA A 201 13.04 -1.05 -10.81
N THR A 202 12.64 -0.20 -11.74
CA THR A 202 13.27 1.11 -11.96
C THR A 202 12.36 2.23 -11.51
N ILE A 203 12.95 3.21 -10.82
CA ILE A 203 12.22 4.39 -10.35
C ILE A 203 11.67 5.21 -11.52
N ASN A 204 10.62 5.99 -11.29
CA ASN A 204 9.98 6.85 -12.30
C ASN A 204 9.46 6.09 -13.55
N ASN A 205 8.98 4.88 -13.35
CA ASN A 205 8.40 4.07 -14.40
C ASN A 205 6.95 3.70 -14.07
N ASN A 206 6.08 3.70 -15.08
CA ASN A 206 4.70 3.27 -14.94
C ASN A 206 4.58 1.78 -15.24
N TYR A 207 4.43 0.99 -14.19
CA TYR A 207 4.17 -0.44 -14.33
C TYR A 207 2.67 -0.71 -14.39
N ALA A 208 2.28 -1.56 -15.34
CA ALA A 208 0.88 -1.88 -15.54
C ALA A 208 0.30 -2.64 -14.34
N ILE A 209 -0.85 -2.19 -13.86
CA ILE A 209 -1.61 -2.92 -12.85
C ILE A 209 -2.42 -4.02 -13.54
N MET A 210 -2.19 -5.25 -13.17
CA MET A 210 -3.03 -6.36 -13.62
C MET A 210 -4.39 -6.30 -12.90
N ARG A 211 -5.47 -6.57 -13.62
CA ARG A 211 -6.82 -6.58 -13.03
C ARG A 211 -6.97 -7.57 -11.88
N SER A 212 -6.26 -8.68 -11.94
CA SER A 212 -6.22 -9.71 -10.90
C SER A 212 -5.00 -10.60 -11.11
N ILE A 213 -4.43 -11.06 -10.01
CA ILE A 213 -3.41 -12.11 -10.02
C ILE A 213 -4.17 -13.41 -9.84
N LYS A 214 -4.41 -14.08 -10.98
CA LYS A 214 -5.26 -15.27 -11.01
C LYS A 214 -4.64 -16.42 -10.22
N ARG A 215 -5.46 -17.03 -9.38
CA ARG A 215 -5.13 -18.29 -8.75
C ARG A 215 -5.30 -19.43 -9.74
N GLU A 216 -4.26 -20.24 -9.92
CA GLU A 216 -4.38 -21.52 -10.61
C GLU A 216 -4.99 -22.55 -9.64
N ILE A 217 -6.25 -22.89 -9.83
CA ILE A 217 -6.89 -23.96 -9.05
C ILE A 217 -6.45 -25.28 -9.66
N ILE A 218 -5.64 -26.03 -8.93
CA ILE A 218 -5.32 -27.42 -9.31
C ILE A 218 -6.51 -28.27 -8.89
N LYS A 219 -7.29 -28.70 -9.88
CA LYS A 219 -8.50 -29.52 -9.65
C LYS A 219 -8.15 -30.93 -9.23
N GLU A 220 -7.04 -31.46 -9.75
CA GLU A 220 -6.57 -32.81 -9.46
C GLU A 220 -5.07 -32.79 -9.24
N PHE A 221 -4.59 -33.50 -8.24
CA PHE A 221 -3.18 -33.73 -8.04
C PHE A 221 -2.90 -35.13 -7.53
N THR A 222 -1.76 -35.65 -7.91
CA THR A 222 -1.27 -36.97 -7.49
C THR A 222 -0.01 -36.79 -6.67
N VAL A 223 0.00 -37.25 -5.43
CA VAL A 223 1.19 -37.30 -4.58
C VAL A 223 1.87 -38.64 -4.74
N LYS A 224 3.12 -38.63 -5.18
CA LYS A 224 3.97 -39.84 -5.27
C LYS A 224 5.06 -39.77 -4.21
N LEU A 225 5.22 -40.86 -3.50
CA LEU A 225 6.33 -41.06 -2.61
C LEU A 225 7.11 -42.29 -3.11
N ASN A 226 8.42 -42.12 -3.39
CA ASN A 226 9.27 -43.20 -3.93
C ASN A 226 8.70 -43.86 -5.21
N ASN A 227 8.10 -43.05 -6.11
CA ASN A 227 7.41 -43.47 -7.34
C ASN A 227 6.07 -44.27 -7.13
N GLU A 228 5.60 -44.43 -5.92
CA GLU A 228 4.28 -44.98 -5.65
C GLU A 228 3.26 -43.87 -5.44
N ILE A 229 2.02 -44.05 -5.93
CA ILE A 229 0.92 -43.11 -5.72
C ILE A 229 0.45 -43.29 -4.28
N VAL A 230 0.70 -42.30 -3.45
CA VAL A 230 0.31 -42.28 -2.04
C VAL A 230 -1.03 -41.59 -1.84
N TYR A 231 -1.33 -40.57 -2.70
CA TYR A 231 -2.54 -39.80 -2.57
C TYR A 231 -2.95 -39.23 -3.93
N ASN A 232 -4.24 -39.32 -4.24
CA ASN A 232 -4.85 -38.75 -5.43
C ASN A 232 -6.20 -38.12 -5.06
N THR A 233 -6.39 -36.84 -5.29
CA THR A 233 -7.64 -36.15 -4.94
C THR A 233 -7.85 -34.89 -5.77
N GLU A 234 -9.10 -34.46 -5.82
CA GLU A 234 -9.47 -33.10 -6.26
C GLU A 234 -9.31 -32.15 -5.07
N CYS A 235 -8.60 -31.04 -5.26
CA CYS A 235 -8.40 -30.05 -4.22
C CYS A 235 -8.34 -28.62 -4.79
N ASN A 236 -8.93 -27.67 -4.06
CA ASN A 236 -8.90 -26.27 -4.39
C ASN A 236 -7.67 -25.53 -3.84
N SER A 237 -6.88 -26.19 -2.99
CA SER A 237 -5.63 -25.65 -2.43
C SER A 237 -4.66 -26.77 -2.11
N ILE A 238 -3.38 -26.57 -2.43
CA ILE A 238 -2.29 -27.46 -2.03
C ILE A 238 -1.63 -26.85 -0.80
N ARG A 239 -1.72 -27.52 0.35
CA ARG A 239 -0.84 -27.22 1.47
C ARG A 239 0.53 -27.84 1.21
N PHE A 240 1.54 -27.02 0.99
CA PHE A 240 2.90 -27.51 0.83
C PHE A 240 3.40 -28.13 2.13
N MET A 241 3.53 -29.44 2.13
CA MET A 241 4.35 -30.10 3.16
C MET A 241 5.81 -30.09 2.71
N LYS A 242 6.68 -29.39 3.42
CA LYS A 242 8.14 -29.50 3.27
C LYS A 242 8.58 -30.88 3.73
N SER A 243 8.49 -31.88 2.86
CA SER A 243 9.19 -33.16 3.05
C SER A 243 10.07 -33.42 1.84
N LYS A 244 11.32 -33.79 2.07
CA LYS A 244 12.38 -33.93 1.07
C LYS A 244 12.11 -34.99 -0.03
N ASN A 245 11.01 -35.71 0.01
CA ASN A 245 10.74 -36.86 -0.87
C ASN A 245 9.32 -36.87 -1.48
N ILE A 246 8.57 -35.73 -1.42
CA ILE A 246 7.23 -35.66 -2.01
C ILE A 246 7.32 -34.93 -3.34
N ILE A 247 6.91 -35.54 -4.43
CA ILE A 247 6.77 -34.96 -5.74
C ILE A 247 5.28 -34.77 -6.01
N ILE A 248 4.85 -33.52 -6.23
CA ILE A 248 3.49 -33.18 -6.63
C ILE A 248 3.50 -33.04 -8.15
N LEU A 249 2.72 -33.83 -8.84
CA LEU A 249 2.57 -33.73 -10.29
C LEU A 249 1.23 -33.08 -10.59
N LYS A 250 1.26 -32.02 -11.43
CA LYS A 250 0.04 -31.50 -12.06
C LYS A 250 -0.51 -32.57 -12.99
N GLY A 251 -1.77 -32.93 -12.83
CA GLY A 251 -2.54 -33.75 -13.77
C GLY A 251 -2.89 -32.96 -15.02
#